data_bebaf88b8928ce2847d4e3172fbd9ef6
#
_entry.id   bebaf88b8928ce2847d4e3172fbd9ef6
#
_cell.length_a   1.000
_cell.length_b   1.000
_cell.length_c   1.000
_cell.angle_alpha   90.00
_cell.angle_beta   90.00
_cell.angle_gamma   90.00
#
_symmetry.space_group_name_H-M   'P 1'
#
loop_
_entity.id
_entity.type
_entity.pdbx_description
1 polymer ?
#
loop_
_entity_poly.entity_id
_entity_poly.type
_entity_poly.pdbx_seq_one_letter_code
_entity_poly.pdbx_strand_id
1 'polypeptide(L)' 'MAVTEIQAGKNGPYHMEGGVITTVNAQGNETVVQKPRVSLCRCGQSDSKPFCDGTHKTCGFVADEIIVRWSAEP' A
#
# COMPACT_ATOMS: atom_id res chain seq x y z
N MET A 1 10.30 3.42 20.00
CA MET A 1 10.31 4.06 18.68
C MET A 1 9.59 3.22 17.67
N ALA A 2 8.71 3.83 16.91
CA ALA A 2 7.97 3.12 15.90
C ALA A 2 8.74 3.13 14.58
N VAL A 3 8.91 1.96 14.00
CA VAL A 3 9.47 1.81 12.66
C VAL A 3 8.34 1.32 11.76
N THR A 4 8.13 2.01 10.66
CA THR A 4 7.14 1.59 9.66
C THR A 4 7.85 0.73 8.62
N GLU A 5 7.37 -0.46 8.42
CA GLU A 5 7.89 -1.36 7.40
C GLU A 5 6.85 -1.51 6.29
N ILE A 6 7.30 -1.34 5.07
CA ILE A 6 6.49 -1.53 3.88
C ILE A 6 7.13 -2.63 3.06
N GLN A 7 6.39 -3.68 2.75
CA GLN A 7 6.86 -4.79 1.96
C GLN A 7 6.26 -4.73 0.58
N ALA A 8 7.10 -4.56 -0.44
CA ALA A 8 6.65 -4.66 -1.82
C ALA A 8 6.80 -6.11 -2.25
N GLY A 9 5.68 -6.80 -2.48
CA GLY A 9 5.70 -8.19 -2.93
C GLY A 9 6.19 -8.31 -4.36
N LYS A 10 6.83 -9.42 -4.70
CA LYS A 10 7.28 -9.66 -6.07
C LYS A 10 6.08 -9.63 -7.02
N ASN A 11 6.15 -8.79 -8.04
CA ASN A 11 5.07 -8.58 -9.01
C ASN A 11 3.73 -8.22 -8.36
N GLY A 12 3.76 -7.58 -7.20
CA GLY A 12 2.57 -7.32 -6.40
C GLY A 12 2.53 -5.95 -5.76
N PRO A 13 1.56 -5.74 -4.88
CA PRO A 13 1.34 -4.45 -4.25
C PRO A 13 2.30 -4.19 -3.09
N TYR A 14 2.17 -3.00 -2.50
CA TYR A 14 2.81 -2.69 -1.24
C TYR A 14 1.94 -3.19 -0.10
N HIS A 15 2.53 -3.96 0.82
CA HIS A 15 1.86 -4.44 2.02
C HIS A 15 2.41 -3.75 3.25
N MET A 16 1.54 -3.43 4.18
CA MET A 16 1.95 -2.84 5.46
C MET A 16 1.02 -3.33 6.57
N GLU A 17 1.52 -3.33 7.79
CA GLU A 17 0.71 -3.64 8.95
C GLU A 17 -0.40 -2.61 9.07
N GLY A 18 -1.58 -3.08 9.44
CA GLY A 18 -2.74 -2.24 9.52
C GLY A 18 -2.83 -1.43 10.79
N GLY A 19 -3.99 -0.97 11.03
CA GLY A 19 -4.35 -0.07 12.09
C GLY A 19 -5.41 0.87 11.55
N VAL A 20 -5.32 2.12 11.90
CA VAL A 20 -6.22 3.14 11.37
C VAL A 20 -5.55 3.80 10.17
N ILE A 21 -6.20 3.70 9.02
CA ILE A 21 -5.69 4.27 7.77
C ILE A 21 -6.63 5.41 7.36
N THR A 22 -6.06 6.60 7.12
CA THR A 22 -6.81 7.73 6.64
C THR A 22 -6.36 8.03 5.22
N THR A 23 -7.31 8.05 4.28
CA THR A 23 -7.04 8.48 2.92
C THR A 23 -7.61 9.88 2.72
N VAL A 24 -6.86 10.73 2.04
CA VAL A 24 -7.27 12.10 1.76
C VAL A 24 -7.26 12.29 0.24
N ASN A 25 -8.41 12.64 -0.34
CA ASN A 25 -8.49 12.83 -1.77
C ASN A 25 -8.05 14.25 -2.18
N ALA A 26 -8.08 14.53 -3.48
CA ALA A 26 -7.63 15.82 -4.01
C ALA A 26 -8.47 17.02 -3.52
N GLN A 27 -9.70 16.78 -3.08
CA GLN A 27 -10.58 17.80 -2.53
C GLN A 27 -10.41 17.98 -1.02
N GLY A 28 -9.52 17.20 -0.39
CA GLY A 28 -9.30 17.26 1.05
C GLY A 28 -10.26 16.41 1.87
N ASN A 29 -11.09 15.59 1.24
CA ASN A 29 -12.01 14.71 1.96
C ASN A 29 -11.26 13.50 2.51
N GLU A 30 -11.53 13.19 3.77
CA GLU A 30 -10.86 12.10 4.47
C GLU A 30 -11.76 10.89 4.58
N THR A 31 -11.18 9.71 4.38
CA THR A 31 -11.84 8.44 4.63
C THR A 31 -10.98 7.65 5.60
N VAL A 32 -11.59 7.20 6.70
CA VAL A 32 -10.89 6.44 7.73
C VAL A 32 -11.30 4.98 7.64
N VAL A 33 -10.31 4.09 7.56
CA VAL A 33 -10.52 2.64 7.47
C VAL A 33 -9.64 1.97 8.51
N GLN A 34 -10.19 0.99 9.21
CA GLN A 34 -9.42 0.18 10.15
C GLN A 34 -9.26 -1.23 9.59
N LYS A 35 -8.01 -1.67 9.40
CA LYS A 35 -7.71 -2.97 8.84
C LYS A 35 -6.48 -3.58 9.51
N PRO A 36 -6.44 -4.93 9.68
CA PRO A 36 -5.25 -5.58 10.24
C PRO A 36 -4.06 -5.58 9.28
N ARG A 37 -4.31 -5.46 7.97
CA ARG A 37 -3.28 -5.42 6.95
C ARG A 37 -3.78 -4.61 5.77
N VAL A 38 -2.86 -3.83 5.17
CA VAL A 38 -3.18 -2.96 4.04
C VAL A 38 -2.33 -3.34 2.85
N SER A 39 -2.95 -3.39 1.67
CA SER A 39 -2.25 -3.60 0.41
C SER A 39 -2.56 -2.42 -0.51
N LEU A 40 -1.52 -1.69 -0.88
CA LEU A 40 -1.65 -0.52 -1.75
C LEU A 40 -1.24 -0.87 -3.17
N CYS A 41 -1.98 -0.34 -4.14
CA CYS A 41 -1.74 -0.60 -5.55
C CYS A 41 -0.35 -0.13 -5.97
N ARG A 42 0.39 -0.98 -6.65
CA ARG A 42 1.72 -0.68 -7.19
C ARG A 42 1.74 -0.71 -8.71
N CYS A 43 0.87 -1.53 -9.33
CA CYS A 43 0.83 -1.67 -10.78
C CYS A 43 0.16 -0.49 -11.50
N GLY A 44 -0.60 0.31 -10.77
CA GLY A 44 -1.29 1.48 -11.32
C GLY A 44 -2.61 1.17 -12.01
N GLN A 45 -3.05 -0.07 -12.02
CA GLN A 45 -4.24 -0.51 -12.77
C GLN A 45 -5.42 -0.92 -11.89
N SER A 46 -5.29 -0.79 -10.56
CA SER A 46 -6.37 -1.16 -9.65
C SER A 46 -7.57 -0.24 -9.81
N ASP A 47 -8.77 -0.81 -9.80
CA ASP A 47 -10.01 -0.04 -9.80
C ASP A 47 -10.35 0.51 -8.40
N SER A 48 -9.66 0.01 -7.38
CA SER A 48 -9.90 0.38 -5.97
C SER A 48 -8.78 1.24 -5.41
N LYS A 49 -8.07 1.99 -6.25
CA LYS A 49 -6.95 2.84 -5.79
C LYS A 49 -7.34 3.69 -4.60
N PRO A 50 -6.44 3.87 -3.64
CA PRO A 50 -5.04 3.43 -3.60
C PRO A 50 -4.86 1.98 -3.19
N PHE A 51 -5.94 1.24 -2.95
CA PHE A 51 -5.86 -0.14 -2.49
C PHE A 51 -5.71 -1.11 -3.66
N CYS A 52 -5.06 -2.24 -3.39
CA CYS A 52 -4.89 -3.30 -4.38
C CYS A 52 -6.18 -4.11 -4.51
N ASP A 53 -6.58 -4.41 -5.74
CA ASP A 53 -7.73 -5.28 -6.04
C ASP A 53 -7.33 -6.56 -6.77
N GLY A 54 -6.03 -6.83 -6.89
CA GLY A 54 -5.51 -8.02 -7.56
C GLY A 54 -5.25 -7.84 -9.05
N THR A 55 -5.49 -6.66 -9.61
CA THR A 55 -5.29 -6.41 -11.05
C THR A 55 -3.84 -6.65 -11.49
N HIS A 56 -2.87 -6.51 -10.57
CA HIS A 56 -1.46 -6.78 -10.89
C HIS A 56 -1.24 -8.20 -11.41
N LYS A 57 -2.15 -9.14 -11.11
CA LYS A 57 -2.04 -10.52 -11.58
C LYS A 57 -2.44 -10.67 -13.04
N THR A 58 -3.20 -9.74 -13.57
CA THR A 58 -3.74 -9.80 -14.92
C THR A 58 -3.18 -8.75 -15.88
N CYS A 59 -2.60 -7.68 -15.37
CA CYS A 59 -2.04 -6.62 -16.22
C CYS A 59 -0.57 -6.82 -16.59
N GLY A 60 0.04 -7.94 -16.17
CA GLY A 60 1.42 -8.25 -16.52
C GLY A 60 2.46 -7.46 -15.74
N PHE A 61 2.11 -7.00 -14.55
CA PHE A 61 3.03 -6.22 -13.72
C PHE A 61 4.23 -7.06 -13.27
N VAL A 62 5.42 -6.55 -13.51
CA VAL A 62 6.68 -7.22 -13.13
C VAL A 62 7.51 -6.24 -12.31
N ALA A 63 7.89 -6.67 -11.09
CA ALA A 63 8.76 -5.89 -10.22
C ALA A 63 9.36 -6.78 -9.14
N ASP A 64 10.53 -6.42 -8.68
CA ASP A 64 11.20 -7.16 -7.61
C ASP A 64 10.55 -6.91 -6.26
N GLU A 65 10.72 -7.85 -5.33
CA GLU A 65 10.31 -7.61 -3.96
C GLU A 65 11.33 -6.70 -3.28
N ILE A 66 10.82 -5.77 -2.48
CA ILE A 66 11.61 -4.77 -1.80
C ILE A 66 11.02 -4.56 -0.41
N ILE A 67 11.87 -4.37 0.59
CA ILE A 67 11.42 -4.00 1.93
C ILE A 67 11.92 -2.59 2.20
N VAL A 68 10.99 -1.71 2.58
CA VAL A 68 11.30 -0.33 2.95
C VAL A 68 10.99 -0.16 4.44
N ARG A 69 11.94 0.35 5.18
CA ARG A 69 11.75 0.67 6.59
C ARG A 69 11.96 2.16 6.78
N TRP A 70 11.04 2.77 7.50
CA TRP A 70 11.10 4.20 7.77
C TRP A 70 11.03 4.44 9.27
N SER A 71 11.85 5.37 9.75
CA SER A 71 11.83 5.83 11.13
C SER A 71 12.03 7.35 11.13
N ALA A 72 11.28 8.04 11.98
CA ALA A 72 11.42 9.48 12.12
C ALA A 72 12.71 9.88 12.87
N GLU A 73 13.35 8.90 13.52
CA GLU A 73 14.56 9.15 14.29
C GLU A 73 15.74 8.41 13.65
N PRO A 74 16.90 9.08 13.54
CA PRO A 74 18.10 8.46 12.97
C PRO A 74 18.65 7.34 13.85
#